data_671f8282b69d5cd38bb4268e2d88414d
#
_entry.id   671f8282b69d5cd38bb4268e2d88414d
#
_cell.length_a   1.000
_cell.length_b   1.000
_cell.length_c   1.000
_cell.angle_alpha   90.00
_cell.angle_beta   90.00
_cell.angle_gamma   90.00
#
_symmetry.space_group_name_H-M   'P 1'
#
loop_
_entity.id
_entity.type
_entity.pdbx_description
1 polymer ?
#
loop_
_entity_poly.entity_id
_entity_poly.type
_entity_poly.pdbx_seq_one_letter_code
_entity_poly.pdbx_strand_id
1 'polypeptide(L)'
;PDNDRLMWDRLPIAICIVALLSATFMDRISVKIGLWLLPPLVLLAIVSVLYWYWTELQGVGNLNLYIVTQFYSILLMLWISFRFPSRYTHGGFIYAVIALYGLAKVAETLDEEIFTWTHHWISGHTLKHLIAAYAVYRIVRMLSERSIETKKLN
;
A
#
# COMPACT_ATOMS: atom_id res chain seq x y z
N PRO A 1 18.67 -12.33 1.20
CA PRO A 1 17.82 -12.04 2.36
C PRO A 1 17.16 -13.33 2.81
N ASP A 2 17.14 -13.53 4.13
CA ASP A 2 16.48 -14.64 4.79
C ASP A 2 14.96 -14.56 4.55
N ASN A 3 14.30 -15.67 4.26
CA ASN A 3 12.88 -15.74 3.95
C ASN A 3 12.01 -15.18 5.09
N ASP A 4 12.45 -15.36 6.33
CA ASP A 4 11.80 -14.81 7.51
C ASP A 4 11.78 -13.28 7.49
N ARG A 5 12.92 -12.67 7.15
CA ARG A 5 13.02 -11.20 7.03
C ARG A 5 12.13 -10.65 5.90
N LEU A 6 12.06 -11.37 4.77
CA LEU A 6 11.18 -10.99 3.67
C LEU A 6 9.71 -11.11 4.03
N MET A 7 9.32 -12.11 4.82
CA MET A 7 7.97 -12.25 5.33
C MET A 7 7.58 -11.05 6.20
N TRP A 8 8.45 -10.67 7.14
CA TRP A 8 8.22 -9.51 8.02
C TRP A 8 8.26 -8.18 7.27
N ASP A 9 9.01 -8.07 6.18
CA ASP A 9 8.99 -6.88 5.30
C ASP A 9 7.67 -6.76 4.52
N ARG A 10 7.14 -7.86 3.99
CA ARG A 10 5.94 -7.89 3.15
C ARG A 10 4.64 -7.73 3.93
N LEU A 11 4.56 -8.28 5.14
CA LEU A 11 3.33 -8.33 5.91
C LEU A 11 2.76 -6.94 6.24
N PRO A 12 3.50 -5.99 6.81
CA PRO A 12 2.98 -4.65 7.09
C PRO A 12 2.61 -3.90 5.81
N ILE A 13 3.36 -4.07 4.72
CA ILE A 13 3.05 -3.43 3.43
C ILE A 13 1.70 -3.92 2.89
N ALA A 14 1.47 -5.24 2.90
CA ALA A 14 0.20 -5.82 2.45
C ALA A 14 -0.98 -5.31 3.28
N ILE A 15 -0.84 -5.30 4.61
CA ILE A 15 -1.90 -4.81 5.53
C ILE A 15 -2.16 -3.32 5.28
N CYS A 16 -1.14 -2.49 5.13
CA CYS A 16 -1.30 -1.07 4.85
C CYS A 16 -2.07 -0.80 3.56
N ILE A 17 -1.76 -1.53 2.48
CA ILE A 17 -2.42 -1.35 1.18
C ILE A 17 -3.92 -1.67 1.28
N VAL A 18 -4.29 -2.80 1.89
CA VAL A 18 -5.70 -3.17 2.00
C VAL A 18 -6.46 -2.29 3.01
N ALA A 19 -5.78 -1.78 4.05
CA ALA A 19 -6.36 -0.80 4.97
C ALA A 19 -6.63 0.53 4.26
N LEU A 20 -5.73 0.99 3.38
CA LEU A 20 -5.95 2.16 2.53
C LEU A 20 -7.10 1.95 1.54
N LEU A 21 -7.24 0.75 0.98
CA LEU A 21 -8.40 0.41 0.14
C LEU A 21 -9.70 0.54 0.95
N SER A 22 -9.76 -0.05 2.14
CA SER A 22 -10.89 0.08 3.04
C SER A 22 -11.20 1.55 3.38
N ALA A 23 -10.18 2.34 3.72
CA ALA A 23 -10.31 3.77 3.98
C ALA A 23 -10.81 4.55 2.75
N THR A 24 -10.42 4.14 1.54
CA THR A 24 -10.93 4.73 0.28
C THR A 24 -12.43 4.45 0.10
N PHE A 25 -12.90 3.24 0.44
CA PHE A 25 -14.34 2.95 0.48
C PHE A 25 -15.07 3.81 1.51
N MET A 26 -14.50 3.99 2.72
CA MET A 26 -15.10 4.84 3.75
C MET A 26 -15.22 6.28 3.30
N ASP A 27 -14.18 6.81 2.67
CA ASP A 27 -14.15 8.20 2.22
C ASP A 27 -15.12 8.47 1.05
N ARG A 28 -15.23 7.56 0.09
CA ARG A 28 -15.85 7.86 -1.21
C ARG A 28 -17.19 7.18 -1.44
N ILE A 29 -17.44 6.04 -0.80
CA ILE A 29 -18.66 5.24 -1.01
C ILE A 29 -19.49 5.19 0.26
N SER A 30 -19.02 4.52 1.31
CA SER A 30 -19.76 4.35 2.56
C SER A 30 -18.83 3.93 3.69
N VAL A 31 -18.93 4.64 4.81
CA VAL A 31 -18.22 4.29 6.05
C VAL A 31 -18.54 2.86 6.48
N LYS A 32 -19.82 2.48 6.42
CA LYS A 32 -20.27 1.13 6.80
C LYS A 32 -19.63 0.05 5.93
N ILE A 33 -19.62 0.24 4.60
CA ILE A 33 -19.01 -0.73 3.67
C ILE A 33 -17.51 -0.86 3.93
N GLY A 34 -16.79 0.26 4.07
CA GLY A 34 -15.37 0.22 4.33
C GLY A 34 -15.04 -0.49 5.65
N LEU A 35 -15.77 -0.22 6.72
CA LEU A 35 -15.57 -0.92 8.00
C LEU A 35 -15.83 -2.44 7.89
N TRP A 36 -16.86 -2.85 7.14
CA TRP A 36 -17.15 -4.27 6.92
C TRP A 36 -16.10 -4.96 6.04
N LEU A 37 -15.49 -4.24 5.10
CA LEU A 37 -14.45 -4.77 4.23
C LEU A 37 -13.10 -4.89 4.93
N LEU A 38 -12.82 -4.10 5.97
CA LEU A 38 -11.51 -4.07 6.61
C LEU A 38 -11.07 -5.44 7.16
N PRO A 39 -11.86 -6.17 7.98
CA PRO A 39 -11.42 -7.45 8.52
C PRO A 39 -11.10 -8.51 7.44
N PRO A 40 -11.98 -8.78 6.45
CA PRO A 40 -11.67 -9.76 5.43
C PRO A 40 -10.50 -9.36 4.52
N LEU A 41 -10.32 -8.07 4.23
CA LEU A 41 -9.18 -7.59 3.45
C LEU A 41 -7.86 -7.77 4.23
N VAL A 42 -7.83 -7.46 5.52
CA VAL A 42 -6.66 -7.70 6.37
C VAL A 42 -6.34 -9.19 6.44
N LEU A 43 -7.35 -10.04 6.61
CA LEU A 43 -7.17 -11.49 6.59
C LEU A 43 -6.59 -11.96 5.25
N LEU A 44 -7.12 -11.46 4.12
CA LEU A 44 -6.60 -11.76 2.79
C LEU A 44 -5.13 -11.34 2.64
N ALA A 45 -4.76 -10.15 3.13
CA ALA A 45 -3.38 -9.68 3.11
C ALA A 45 -2.45 -10.60 3.89
N ILE A 46 -2.83 -10.98 5.11
CA ILE A 46 -2.06 -11.91 5.95
C ILE A 46 -1.92 -13.27 5.27
N VAL A 47 -3.02 -13.85 4.80
CA VAL A 47 -3.03 -15.15 4.09
C VAL A 47 -2.15 -15.09 2.84
N SER A 48 -2.17 -13.99 2.09
CA SER A 48 -1.38 -13.86 0.87
C SER A 48 0.13 -13.90 1.12
N VAL A 49 0.59 -13.30 2.22
CA VAL A 49 2.01 -13.33 2.62
C VAL A 49 2.38 -14.69 3.20
N LEU A 50 1.54 -15.26 4.07
CA LEU A 50 1.80 -16.57 4.68
C LEU A 50 1.77 -17.70 3.62
N TYR A 51 0.89 -17.61 2.62
CA TYR A 51 0.85 -18.54 1.50
C TYR A 51 2.14 -18.51 0.69
N TRP A 52 2.63 -17.29 0.35
CA TRP A 52 3.93 -17.17 -0.29
C TRP A 52 5.04 -17.79 0.58
N TYR A 53 5.10 -17.43 1.86
CA TYR A 53 6.13 -17.93 2.78
C TYR A 53 6.10 -19.47 2.89
N TRP A 54 4.92 -20.06 3.02
CA TRP A 54 4.75 -21.50 3.05
C TRP A 54 5.23 -22.18 1.76
N THR A 55 4.88 -21.63 0.59
CA THR A 55 5.34 -22.16 -0.70
C THR A 55 6.83 -21.97 -0.94
N GLU A 56 7.42 -20.90 -0.39
CA GLU A 56 8.85 -20.64 -0.42
C GLU A 56 9.63 -21.70 0.36
N LEU A 57 9.14 -22.09 1.54
CA LEU A 57 9.74 -23.19 2.34
C LEU A 57 9.71 -24.54 1.61
N GLN A 58 8.81 -24.70 0.62
CA GLN A 58 8.73 -25.88 -0.24
C GLN A 58 9.55 -25.74 -1.54
N GLY A 59 10.27 -24.65 -1.72
CA GLY A 59 11.09 -24.37 -2.92
C GLY A 59 10.29 -23.93 -4.15
N VAL A 60 8.98 -23.57 -3.98
CA VAL A 60 8.11 -23.13 -5.09
C VAL A 60 8.04 -21.60 -5.19
N GLY A 61 8.00 -20.90 -4.07
CA GLY A 61 8.05 -19.43 -4.00
C GLY A 61 6.88 -18.71 -4.70
N ASN A 62 5.64 -19.16 -4.53
CA ASN A 62 4.49 -18.62 -5.26
C ASN A 62 4.02 -17.26 -4.69
N LEU A 63 4.37 -16.17 -5.37
CA LEU A 63 3.99 -14.79 -5.03
C LEU A 63 2.65 -14.34 -5.62
N ASN A 64 1.99 -15.15 -6.44
CA ASN A 64 0.84 -14.70 -7.22
C ASN A 64 -0.27 -14.10 -6.36
N LEU A 65 -0.65 -14.76 -5.26
CA LEU A 65 -1.71 -14.27 -4.39
C LEU A 65 -1.35 -12.91 -3.76
N TYR A 66 -0.09 -12.73 -3.34
CA TYR A 66 0.41 -11.48 -2.79
C TYR A 66 0.39 -10.35 -3.83
N ILE A 67 0.90 -10.61 -5.05
CA ILE A 67 0.93 -9.64 -6.15
C ILE A 67 -0.50 -9.24 -6.53
N VAL A 68 -1.38 -10.23 -6.71
CA VAL A 68 -2.80 -10.00 -7.05
C VAL A 68 -3.47 -9.14 -5.98
N THR A 69 -3.33 -9.48 -4.70
CA THR A 69 -3.93 -8.72 -3.59
C THR A 69 -3.49 -7.26 -3.61
N GLN A 70 -2.22 -6.98 -3.81
CA GLN A 70 -1.70 -5.61 -3.87
C GLN A 70 -2.14 -4.86 -5.13
N PHE A 71 -1.95 -5.49 -6.28
CA PHE A 71 -2.23 -4.85 -7.57
C PHE A 71 -3.70 -4.50 -7.74
N TYR A 72 -4.62 -5.44 -7.45
CA TYR A 72 -6.06 -5.16 -7.52
C TYR A 72 -6.50 -4.14 -6.48
N SER A 73 -5.91 -4.15 -5.28
CA SER A 73 -6.21 -3.11 -4.28
C SER A 73 -5.86 -1.72 -4.78
N ILE A 74 -4.71 -1.56 -5.43
CA ILE A 74 -4.26 -0.27 -5.98
C ILE A 74 -5.13 0.15 -7.16
N LEU A 75 -5.42 -0.76 -8.10
CA LEU A 75 -6.29 -0.48 -9.24
C LEU A 75 -7.69 -0.07 -8.77
N LEU A 76 -8.23 -0.77 -7.78
CA LEU A 76 -9.56 -0.47 -7.23
C LEU A 76 -9.57 0.88 -6.50
N MET A 77 -8.51 1.21 -5.73
CA MET A 77 -8.35 2.53 -5.13
C MET A 77 -8.33 3.64 -6.19
N LEU A 78 -7.56 3.46 -7.27
CA LEU A 78 -7.51 4.42 -8.38
C LEU A 78 -8.87 4.57 -9.04
N TRP A 79 -9.52 3.46 -9.38
CA TRP A 79 -10.82 3.48 -10.03
C TRP A 79 -11.90 4.16 -9.17
N ILE A 80 -11.99 3.82 -7.88
CA ILE A 80 -12.92 4.44 -6.94
C ILE A 80 -12.59 5.95 -6.80
N SER A 81 -11.31 6.29 -6.71
CA SER A 81 -10.88 7.67 -6.54
C SER A 81 -11.14 8.53 -7.78
N PHE A 82 -11.10 7.94 -8.94
CA PHE A 82 -11.47 8.62 -10.19
C PHE A 82 -12.99 8.74 -10.36
N ARG A 83 -13.75 7.70 -9.98
CA ARG A 83 -15.20 7.62 -10.23
C ARG A 83 -16.04 8.36 -9.19
N PHE A 84 -15.59 8.41 -7.94
CA PHE A 84 -16.32 8.98 -6.82
C PHE A 84 -15.53 10.11 -6.15
N PRO A 85 -16.14 11.29 -5.94
CA PRO A 85 -15.49 12.39 -5.23
C PRO A 85 -15.28 12.03 -3.75
N SER A 86 -14.20 12.56 -3.16
CA SER A 86 -13.99 12.48 -1.70
C SER A 86 -15.03 13.31 -0.96
N ARG A 87 -15.44 12.84 0.21
CA ARG A 87 -16.29 13.56 1.15
C ARG A 87 -15.50 14.52 2.05
N TYR A 88 -14.19 14.38 2.06
CA TYR A 88 -13.28 15.15 2.90
C TYR A 88 -12.35 16.01 2.05
N THR A 89 -11.84 17.08 2.65
CA THR A 89 -10.76 17.87 2.07
C THR A 89 -9.52 16.97 1.84
N HIS A 90 -8.65 17.38 0.94
CA HIS A 90 -7.42 16.63 0.60
C HIS A 90 -7.66 15.23 -0.03
N GLY A 91 -8.85 14.95 -0.59
CA GLY A 91 -9.17 13.66 -1.21
C GLY A 91 -8.26 13.25 -2.38
N GLY A 92 -7.55 14.19 -3.01
CA GLY A 92 -6.55 13.91 -4.05
C GLY A 92 -5.25 13.31 -3.52
N PHE A 93 -5.07 13.28 -2.21
CA PHE A 93 -3.87 12.78 -1.57
C PHE A 93 -3.59 11.30 -1.85
N ILE A 94 -4.63 10.52 -2.08
CA ILE A 94 -4.51 9.09 -2.42
C ILE A 94 -3.62 8.86 -3.65
N TYR A 95 -3.68 9.75 -4.66
CA TYR A 95 -2.84 9.64 -5.85
C TYR A 95 -1.35 9.82 -5.53
N ALA A 96 -1.03 10.75 -4.61
CA ALA A 96 0.35 10.95 -4.16
C ALA A 96 0.87 9.73 -3.40
N VAL A 97 0.06 9.09 -2.56
CA VAL A 97 0.42 7.86 -1.84
C VAL A 97 0.67 6.71 -2.80
N ILE A 98 -0.20 6.53 -3.79
CA ILE A 98 -0.03 5.49 -4.82
C ILE A 98 1.23 5.75 -5.66
N ALA A 99 1.50 7.01 -6.03
CA ALA A 99 2.73 7.37 -6.74
C ALA A 99 4.00 7.08 -5.91
N LEU A 100 3.98 7.41 -4.60
CA LEU A 100 5.08 7.07 -3.69
C LEU A 100 5.27 5.55 -3.56
N TYR A 101 4.18 4.79 -3.50
CA TYR A 101 4.27 3.33 -3.52
C TYR A 101 4.90 2.81 -4.82
N GLY A 102 4.48 3.34 -5.98
CA GLY A 102 5.09 3.00 -7.27
C GLY A 102 6.58 3.33 -7.31
N LEU A 103 6.97 4.50 -6.79
CA LEU A 103 8.37 4.91 -6.69
C LEU A 103 9.17 3.97 -5.77
N ALA A 104 8.60 3.56 -4.65
CA ALA A 104 9.21 2.59 -3.74
C ALA A 104 9.43 1.23 -4.44
N LYS A 105 8.48 0.79 -5.28
CA LYS A 105 8.62 -0.44 -6.07
C LYS A 105 9.70 -0.33 -7.14
N VAL A 106 9.81 0.80 -7.81
CA VAL A 106 10.91 1.08 -8.76
C VAL A 106 12.26 1.03 -8.04
N ALA A 107 12.39 1.68 -6.89
CA ALA A 107 13.61 1.65 -6.09
C ALA A 107 13.98 0.22 -5.67
N GLU A 108 13.01 -0.60 -5.26
CA GLU A 108 13.22 -2.02 -4.92
C GLU A 108 13.68 -2.84 -6.13
N THR A 109 13.11 -2.59 -7.31
CA THR A 109 13.48 -3.30 -8.54
C THR A 109 14.88 -2.93 -9.02
N LEU A 110 15.30 -1.69 -8.81
CA LEU A 110 16.61 -1.16 -9.18
C LEU A 110 17.62 -1.23 -8.00
N ASP A 111 17.48 -2.19 -7.09
CA ASP A 111 18.29 -2.26 -5.86
C ASP A 111 19.79 -2.32 -6.15
N GLU A 112 20.21 -3.21 -7.04
CA GLU A 112 21.62 -3.42 -7.40
C GLU A 112 22.20 -2.22 -8.18
N GLU A 113 21.44 -1.65 -9.10
CA GLU A 113 21.84 -0.48 -9.88
C GLU A 113 22.03 0.74 -8.96
N ILE A 114 21.07 1.01 -8.07
CA ILE A 114 21.15 2.11 -7.11
C ILE A 114 22.36 1.91 -6.19
N PHE A 115 22.58 0.70 -5.71
CA PHE A 115 23.72 0.40 -4.85
C PHE A 115 25.05 0.65 -5.56
N THR A 116 25.17 0.28 -6.83
CA THR A 116 26.35 0.53 -7.66
C THR A 116 26.54 2.02 -7.94
N TRP A 117 25.46 2.74 -8.33
CA TRP A 117 25.53 4.18 -8.63
C TRP A 117 25.86 5.04 -7.41
N THR A 118 25.45 4.59 -6.24
CA THR A 118 25.77 5.29 -4.99
C THR A 118 27.12 4.88 -4.39
N HIS A 119 27.96 4.21 -5.14
CA HIS A 119 29.25 3.69 -4.67
C HIS A 119 29.12 2.82 -3.39
N HIS A 120 28.07 1.97 -3.33
CA HIS A 120 27.75 1.05 -2.23
C HIS A 120 27.31 1.72 -0.93
N TRP A 121 26.82 2.99 -0.98
CA TRP A 121 26.36 3.71 0.19
C TRP A 121 24.88 3.50 0.50
N ILE A 122 24.03 3.45 -0.52
CA ILE A 122 22.58 3.33 -0.34
C ILE A 122 22.04 2.29 -1.32
N SER A 123 21.30 1.31 -0.80
CA SER A 123 20.60 0.32 -1.63
C SER A 123 19.20 0.81 -2.00
N GLY A 124 18.65 0.31 -3.11
CA GLY A 124 17.26 0.56 -3.49
C GLY A 124 16.28 0.04 -2.44
N HIS A 125 16.63 -1.06 -1.76
CA HIS A 125 15.85 -1.58 -0.63
C HIS A 125 15.76 -0.57 0.53
N THR A 126 16.88 0.07 0.89
CA THR A 126 16.87 1.16 1.89
C THR A 126 16.02 2.33 1.44
N LEU A 127 16.15 2.73 0.17
CA LEU A 127 15.36 3.83 -0.40
C LEU A 127 13.87 3.50 -0.42
N LYS A 128 13.47 2.27 -0.74
CA LYS A 128 12.09 1.78 -0.63
C LYS A 128 11.51 2.06 0.76
N HIS A 129 12.24 1.70 1.82
CA HIS A 129 11.76 1.93 3.19
C HIS A 129 11.63 3.40 3.56
N LEU A 130 12.56 4.26 3.11
CA LEU A 130 12.47 5.70 3.33
C LEU A 130 11.26 6.31 2.61
N ILE A 131 11.01 5.92 1.36
CA ILE A 131 9.84 6.37 0.58
C ILE A 131 8.55 5.88 1.24
N ALA A 132 8.49 4.62 1.68
CA ALA A 132 7.33 4.06 2.36
C ALA A 132 7.05 4.78 3.70
N ALA A 133 8.08 5.05 4.50
CA ALA A 133 7.95 5.82 5.75
C ALA A 133 7.44 7.24 5.48
N TYR A 134 7.94 7.89 4.43
CA TYR A 134 7.44 9.21 4.02
C TYR A 134 5.97 9.15 3.56
N ALA A 135 5.57 8.12 2.83
CA ALA A 135 4.18 7.93 2.43
C ALA A 135 3.25 7.78 3.65
N VAL A 136 3.65 6.98 4.65
CA VAL A 136 2.90 6.83 5.91
C VAL A 136 2.82 8.16 6.68
N TYR A 137 3.93 8.88 6.81
CA TYR A 137 3.94 10.22 7.42
C TYR A 137 2.94 11.16 6.72
N ARG A 138 2.93 11.18 5.38
CA ARG A 138 1.98 11.97 4.60
C ARG A 138 0.54 11.56 4.84
N ILE A 139 0.24 10.27 5.00
CA ILE A 139 -1.12 9.79 5.35
C ILE A 139 -1.54 10.30 6.72
N VAL A 140 -0.70 10.16 7.73
CA VAL A 140 -0.99 10.63 9.10
C VAL A 140 -1.25 12.13 9.10
N ARG A 141 -0.41 12.90 8.42
CA ARG A 141 -0.57 14.35 8.29
C ARG A 141 -1.89 14.71 7.61
N MET A 142 -2.22 14.06 6.49
CA MET A 142 -3.50 14.27 5.81
C MET A 142 -4.69 13.96 6.73
N LEU A 143 -4.63 12.86 7.49
CA LEU A 143 -5.70 12.49 8.42
C LEU A 143 -5.90 13.53 9.54
N SER A 144 -4.83 14.19 10.00
CA SER A 144 -4.90 15.23 11.02
C SER A 144 -5.42 16.57 10.50
N GLU A 145 -5.22 16.86 9.21
CA GLU A 145 -5.59 18.14 8.59
C GLU A 145 -6.95 18.09 7.86
N ARG A 146 -7.52 16.89 7.61
CA ARG A 146 -8.76 16.77 6.84
C ARG A 146 -10.01 17.15 7.63
N SER A 147 -10.94 17.79 6.94
CA SER A 147 -12.29 18.12 7.43
C SER A 147 -13.36 17.71 6.41
N ILE A 148 -14.62 17.63 6.86
CA ILE A 148 -15.74 17.33 5.95
C ILE A 148 -15.91 18.49 4.96
N GLU A 149 -15.98 18.18 3.66
CA GLU A 149 -16.17 19.18 2.62
C GLU A 149 -17.63 19.59 2.53
N THR A 150 -18.01 20.68 3.22
CA THR A 150 -19.38 21.20 3.30
C THR A 150 -19.94 21.66 1.93
N LYS A 151 -19.10 21.88 0.94
CA LYS A 151 -19.51 22.37 -0.39
C LYS A 151 -20.21 21.34 -1.29
N LYS A 152 -20.27 20.07 -0.90
CA LYS A 152 -20.87 18.96 -1.70
C LYS A 152 -22.21 18.45 -1.16
N LEU A 153 -22.80 19.14 -0.19
CA LEU A 153 -24.07 18.75 0.41
C LEU A 153 -25.29 19.59 -0.10
N ASN A 154 -25.10 20.41 -1.15
CA ASN A 154 -26.18 21.15 -1.81
C ASN A 154 -26.44 20.60 -3.22
#